data_bdea8c57b5e5ba0be0eea0002ceba641
#
_entry.id   bdea8c57b5e5ba0be0eea0002ceba641
#
_cell.length_a   1.000
_cell.length_b   1.000
_cell.length_c   1.000
_cell.angle_alpha   90.00
_cell.angle_beta   90.00
_cell.angle_gamma   90.00
#
_symmetry.space_group_name_H-M   'P 1'
#
loop_
_entity.id
_entity.type
_entity.pdbx_description
1 polymer ?
#
loop_
_entity_poly.entity_id
_entity_poly.type
_entity_poly.pdbx_seq_one_letter_code
_entity_poly.pdbx_strand_id
1 'polypeptide(L)'
;LQEIIVYRKNKGIYTRSIDMYNEKVMEVFKNPQHMGEVENYNAIGTVGNEVCGDIMQITMRIEDNVIKDAKFKTFGCAAAVASSSTATGMIIGKTIEEALKLTNKQVIEELEGLPPQKIHCSVLAEDAIRLAIDSYLKGEVPSKEEK
;
A
#
# COMPACT_ATOMS: atom_id res chain seq x y z
N LEU A 1 12.59 4.88 1.05
CA LEU A 1 13.09 6.08 0.40
C LEU A 1 14.50 6.42 0.84
N GLN A 2 14.71 6.45 2.14
CA GLN A 2 16.03 6.75 2.66
C GLN A 2 17.04 5.69 2.24
N GLU A 3 16.62 4.45 2.16
CA GLU A 3 17.50 3.36 1.73
C GLU A 3 18.06 3.61 0.33
N ILE A 4 17.23 4.07 -0.58
CA ILE A 4 17.68 4.35 -1.94
C ILE A 4 18.61 5.56 -1.99
N ILE A 5 18.25 6.62 -1.28
CA ILE A 5 19.06 7.84 -1.27
C ILE A 5 20.44 7.56 -0.68
N VAL A 6 20.48 6.83 0.42
CA VAL A 6 21.72 6.52 1.09
C VAL A 6 22.56 5.55 0.26
N TYR A 7 21.91 4.60 -0.38
CA TYR A 7 22.60 3.68 -1.28
C TYR A 7 23.39 4.43 -2.36
N ARG A 8 22.79 5.43 -2.96
CA ARG A 8 23.47 6.24 -3.98
C ARG A 8 24.70 6.95 -3.45
N LYS A 9 24.62 7.37 -2.20
CA LYS A 9 25.71 8.10 -1.58
C LYS A 9 26.83 7.21 -1.09
N ASN A 10 26.49 6.01 -0.69
CA ASN A 10 27.46 5.16 -0.02
C ASN A 10 27.20 3.68 -0.33
N LYS A 11 27.58 3.28 -1.53
CA LYS A 11 27.32 1.95 -2.04
C LYS A 11 27.81 0.84 -1.12
N GLY A 12 28.97 1.02 -0.50
CA GLY A 12 29.57 -0.03 0.31
C GLY A 12 28.77 -0.39 1.54
N ILE A 13 28.08 0.57 2.10
CA ILE A 13 27.36 0.37 3.35
C ILE A 13 25.91 -0.07 3.10
N TYR A 14 25.25 0.51 2.11
CA TYR A 14 23.83 0.34 1.95
C TYR A 14 23.41 -0.65 0.85
N THR A 15 24.37 -1.23 0.17
CA THR A 15 24.10 -2.25 -0.82
C THR A 15 23.30 -3.40 -0.25
N ARG A 16 23.56 -3.77 1.00
CA ARG A 16 22.84 -4.87 1.64
C ARG A 16 21.35 -4.61 1.79
N SER A 17 20.95 -3.39 2.16
CA SER A 17 19.55 -3.06 2.29
C SER A 17 18.82 -3.20 0.97
N ILE A 18 19.49 -2.77 -0.10
CA ILE A 18 18.93 -2.88 -1.44
C ILE A 18 18.89 -4.34 -1.89
N ASP A 19 19.95 -5.09 -1.58
CA ASP A 19 20.06 -6.50 -2.00
C ASP A 19 19.03 -7.40 -1.32
N MET A 20 18.41 -6.93 -0.22
CA MET A 20 17.36 -7.68 0.44
C MET A 20 16.11 -7.81 -0.42
N TYR A 21 15.91 -6.88 -1.36
CA TYR A 21 14.73 -6.83 -2.18
C TYR A 21 15.03 -7.39 -3.57
N ASN A 22 14.10 -8.15 -4.10
CA ASN A 22 14.24 -8.65 -5.47
C ASN A 22 13.98 -7.54 -6.49
N GLU A 23 14.22 -7.85 -7.75
CA GLU A 23 14.06 -6.86 -8.81
C GLU A 23 12.64 -6.35 -8.94
N LYS A 24 11.66 -7.21 -8.72
CA LYS A 24 10.25 -6.83 -8.83
C LYS A 24 9.90 -5.78 -7.78
N VAL A 25 10.31 -6.00 -6.55
CA VAL A 25 10.07 -5.05 -5.47
C VAL A 25 10.72 -3.71 -5.78
N MET A 26 11.97 -3.74 -6.23
CA MET A 26 12.69 -2.50 -6.55
C MET A 26 12.09 -1.77 -7.71
N GLU A 27 11.62 -2.49 -8.71
CA GLU A 27 10.94 -1.90 -9.86
C GLU A 27 9.68 -1.17 -9.44
N VAL A 28 8.85 -1.81 -8.62
CA VAL A 28 7.62 -1.20 -8.12
C VAL A 28 7.93 -0.01 -7.23
N PHE A 29 8.94 -0.13 -6.37
CA PHE A 29 9.33 0.95 -5.48
C PHE A 29 9.82 2.19 -6.26
N LYS A 30 10.58 1.98 -7.31
CA LYS A 30 11.13 3.09 -8.09
C LYS A 30 10.08 3.82 -8.92
N ASN A 31 9.02 3.12 -9.29
CA ASN A 31 7.96 3.70 -10.11
C ASN A 31 6.60 3.22 -9.61
N PRO A 32 6.22 3.61 -8.38
CA PRO A 32 4.97 3.12 -7.81
C PRO A 32 3.77 3.68 -8.55
N GLN A 33 2.80 2.81 -8.77
CA GLN A 33 1.54 3.19 -9.39
C GLN A 33 0.53 3.50 -8.32
N HIS A 34 -0.49 4.29 -8.66
CA HIS A 34 -1.63 4.54 -7.79
C HIS A 34 -1.31 5.35 -6.52
N MET A 35 -0.25 6.15 -6.55
CA MET A 35 0.04 7.04 -5.43
C MET A 35 -0.84 8.27 -5.48
N GLY A 36 -1.28 8.71 -4.32
CA GLY A 36 -2.06 9.93 -4.19
C GLY A 36 -3.37 9.69 -3.46
N GLU A 37 -4.36 10.50 -3.78
CA GLU A 37 -5.67 10.43 -3.16
C GLU A 37 -6.72 10.51 -4.25
N VAL A 38 -7.72 9.63 -4.17
CA VAL A 38 -8.83 9.65 -5.11
C VAL A 38 -9.64 10.90 -4.84
N GLU A 39 -9.91 11.68 -5.87
CA GLU A 39 -10.53 13.00 -5.73
C GLU A 39 -11.90 12.95 -5.08
N ASN A 40 -12.74 12.01 -5.51
CA ASN A 40 -14.10 11.85 -5.00
C ASN A 40 -14.26 10.56 -4.20
N TYR A 41 -13.31 10.30 -3.32
CA TYR A 41 -13.34 9.06 -2.56
C TYR A 41 -14.58 8.98 -1.66
N ASN A 42 -15.11 7.77 -1.53
CA ASN A 42 -16.16 7.47 -0.59
C ASN A 42 -15.78 6.32 0.33
N ALA A 43 -14.50 5.99 0.36
CA ALA A 43 -13.93 5.03 1.28
C ALA A 43 -12.52 5.48 1.60
N ILE A 44 -12.14 5.43 2.87
CA ILE A 44 -10.81 5.82 3.31
C ILE A 44 -10.42 4.97 4.52
N GLY A 45 -9.19 4.49 4.51
CA GLY A 45 -8.64 3.76 5.65
C GLY A 45 -7.20 4.17 5.87
N THR A 46 -6.85 4.41 7.13
CA THR A 46 -5.49 4.79 7.52
C THR A 46 -5.03 3.87 8.63
N VAL A 47 -3.87 3.26 8.46
CA VAL A 47 -3.28 2.38 9.47
C VAL A 47 -1.82 2.76 9.67
N GLY A 48 -1.32 2.42 10.84
CA GLY A 48 0.09 2.61 11.17
C GLY A 48 0.64 1.34 11.78
N ASN A 49 1.94 1.17 11.69
CA ASN A 49 2.65 0.06 12.30
C ASN A 49 3.74 0.62 13.20
N GLU A 50 3.57 0.47 14.51
CA GLU A 50 4.51 1.00 15.49
C GLU A 50 5.87 0.32 15.44
N VAL A 51 5.92 -0.92 14.96
CA VAL A 51 7.18 -1.66 14.88
C VAL A 51 8.15 -1.02 13.92
N CYS A 52 7.67 -0.62 12.74
CA CYS A 52 8.53 -0.02 11.73
C CYS A 52 8.25 1.46 11.49
N GLY A 53 7.27 2.03 12.18
CA GLY A 53 6.92 3.44 12.02
C GLY A 53 6.24 3.79 10.72
N ASP A 54 5.82 2.79 9.97
CA ASP A 54 5.16 3.01 8.68
C ASP A 54 3.71 3.42 8.87
N ILE A 55 3.23 4.25 7.96
CA ILE A 55 1.83 4.68 7.93
C ILE A 55 1.34 4.50 6.49
N MET A 56 0.11 4.03 6.36
CA MET A 56 -0.48 3.84 5.03
C MET A 56 -1.92 4.28 5.05
N GLN A 57 -2.28 5.08 4.06
CA GLN A 57 -3.66 5.51 3.85
C GLN A 57 -4.09 5.09 2.45
N ILE A 58 -5.28 4.54 2.34
CA ILE A 58 -5.84 4.23 1.03
C ILE A 58 -7.18 4.94 0.89
N THR A 59 -7.43 5.48 -0.29
CA THR A 59 -8.71 6.08 -0.64
C THR A 59 -9.27 5.33 -1.84
N MET A 60 -10.58 5.17 -1.87
CA MET A 60 -11.26 4.44 -2.94
C MET A 60 -12.53 5.15 -3.37
N ARG A 61 -12.89 4.95 -4.62
CA ARG A 61 -14.22 5.30 -5.11
C ARG A 61 -14.96 4.00 -5.40
N ILE A 62 -16.03 3.75 -4.68
CA ILE A 62 -16.81 2.52 -4.82
C ILE A 62 -18.17 2.87 -5.41
N GLU A 63 -18.54 2.20 -6.50
CA GLU A 63 -19.83 2.37 -7.16
C GLU A 63 -20.35 1.01 -7.59
N ASP A 64 -21.63 0.76 -7.33
CA ASP A 64 -22.27 -0.51 -7.69
C ASP A 64 -21.50 -1.72 -7.15
N ASN A 65 -21.03 -1.61 -5.91
CA ASN A 65 -20.30 -2.66 -5.23
C ASN A 65 -18.93 -2.98 -5.85
N VAL A 66 -18.44 -2.11 -6.73
CA VAL A 66 -17.17 -2.30 -7.42
C VAL A 66 -16.24 -1.12 -7.10
N ILE A 67 -14.98 -1.44 -6.84
CA ILE A 67 -13.97 -0.41 -6.60
C ILE A 67 -13.55 0.16 -7.96
N LYS A 68 -14.01 1.36 -8.25
CA LYS A 68 -13.75 2.00 -9.55
C LYS A 68 -12.38 2.63 -9.61
N ASP A 69 -11.89 3.13 -8.49
CA ASP A 69 -10.57 3.75 -8.42
C ASP A 69 -10.04 3.60 -7.00
N ALA A 70 -8.73 3.60 -6.87
CA ALA A 70 -8.07 3.51 -5.58
C ALA A 70 -6.68 4.11 -5.69
N LYS A 71 -6.27 4.81 -4.64
CA LYS A 71 -4.93 5.37 -4.54
C LYS A 71 -4.46 5.26 -3.11
N PHE A 72 -3.14 5.29 -2.93
CA PHE A 72 -2.57 5.19 -1.61
C PHE A 72 -1.57 6.31 -1.36
N LYS A 73 -1.38 6.62 -0.10
CA LYS A 73 -0.29 7.45 0.39
C LYS A 73 0.36 6.66 1.51
N THR A 74 1.66 6.58 1.48
CA THR A 74 2.36 5.86 2.53
C THR A 74 3.63 6.59 2.92
N PHE A 75 4.02 6.37 4.15
CA PHE A 75 5.22 6.92 4.71
C PHE A 75 5.93 5.74 5.36
N GLY A 76 6.94 5.24 4.69
CA GLY A 76 7.58 4.02 5.16
C GLY A 76 8.69 3.53 4.24
N CYS A 77 9.06 2.27 4.42
CA CYS A 77 10.17 1.65 3.70
C CYS A 77 9.78 1.21 2.30
N ALA A 78 10.78 0.73 1.54
CA ALA A 78 10.55 0.25 0.19
C ALA A 78 9.51 -0.86 0.12
N ALA A 79 9.49 -1.76 1.12
CA ALA A 79 8.49 -2.82 1.18
C ALA A 79 7.08 -2.26 1.35
N ALA A 80 6.93 -1.22 2.16
CA ALA A 80 5.63 -0.58 2.38
C ALA A 80 5.13 0.06 1.09
N VAL A 81 5.99 0.79 0.38
CA VAL A 81 5.62 1.43 -0.88
C VAL A 81 5.27 0.38 -1.94
N ALA A 82 6.11 -0.63 -2.10
CA ALA A 82 5.90 -1.65 -3.13
C ALA A 82 4.63 -2.45 -2.86
N SER A 83 4.41 -2.87 -1.61
CA SER A 83 3.22 -3.64 -1.27
C SER A 83 1.96 -2.82 -1.40
N SER A 84 2.00 -1.54 -1.01
CA SER A 84 0.85 -0.66 -1.13
C SER A 84 0.47 -0.42 -2.59
N SER A 85 1.46 -0.18 -3.44
CA SER A 85 1.23 0.00 -4.87
C SER A 85 0.61 -1.25 -5.49
N THR A 86 1.18 -2.41 -5.17
CA THR A 86 0.71 -3.67 -5.70
C THR A 86 -0.71 -3.99 -5.23
N ALA A 87 -0.96 -3.89 -3.94
CA ALA A 87 -2.28 -4.19 -3.38
C ALA A 87 -3.34 -3.25 -3.94
N THR A 88 -3.02 -1.97 -4.06
CA THR A 88 -3.95 -0.99 -4.60
C THR A 88 -4.33 -1.34 -6.04
N GLY A 89 -3.35 -1.71 -6.85
CA GLY A 89 -3.62 -2.12 -8.23
C GLY A 89 -4.46 -3.40 -8.31
N MET A 90 -4.29 -4.29 -7.35
CA MET A 90 -5.01 -5.57 -7.36
C MET A 90 -6.50 -5.43 -7.06
N ILE A 91 -6.90 -4.38 -6.35
CA ILE A 91 -8.32 -4.23 -5.97
C ILE A 91 -9.12 -3.36 -6.93
N ILE A 92 -8.47 -2.59 -7.77
CA ILE A 92 -9.19 -1.76 -8.74
C ILE A 92 -9.94 -2.67 -9.72
N GLY A 93 -11.23 -2.42 -9.89
CA GLY A 93 -12.07 -3.23 -10.74
C GLY A 93 -12.68 -4.45 -10.06
N LYS A 94 -12.35 -4.67 -8.80
CA LYS A 94 -12.88 -5.79 -8.04
C LYS A 94 -14.10 -5.36 -7.23
N THR A 95 -14.93 -6.35 -6.87
CA THR A 95 -16.04 -6.08 -5.96
C THR A 95 -15.51 -5.93 -4.54
N ILE A 96 -16.36 -5.37 -3.67
CA ILE A 96 -16.00 -5.25 -2.26
C ILE A 96 -15.64 -6.63 -1.68
N GLU A 97 -16.44 -7.65 -2.00
CA GLU A 97 -16.21 -9.00 -1.50
C GLU A 97 -14.86 -9.55 -1.96
N GLU A 98 -14.52 -9.32 -3.22
CA GLU A 98 -13.24 -9.77 -3.76
C GLU A 98 -12.08 -9.06 -3.12
N ALA A 99 -12.22 -7.76 -2.90
CA ALA A 99 -11.16 -6.97 -2.26
C ALA A 99 -10.94 -7.41 -0.82
N LEU A 100 -12.00 -7.75 -0.11
CA LEU A 100 -11.88 -8.23 1.28
C LEU A 100 -11.20 -9.59 1.38
N LYS A 101 -11.15 -10.34 0.29
CA LYS A 101 -10.46 -11.63 0.26
C LYS A 101 -8.99 -11.50 -0.05
N LEU A 102 -8.54 -10.31 -0.44
CA LEU A 102 -7.12 -10.10 -0.70
C LEU A 102 -6.32 -10.28 0.57
N THR A 103 -5.29 -11.10 0.50
CA THR A 103 -4.44 -11.37 1.64
C THR A 103 -3.04 -10.82 1.43
N ASN A 104 -2.35 -10.58 2.53
CA ASN A 104 -0.96 -10.19 2.51
C ASN A 104 -0.10 -11.17 1.70
N LYS A 105 -0.42 -12.46 1.82
CA LYS A 105 0.30 -13.50 1.08
C LYS A 105 0.20 -13.28 -0.42
N GLN A 106 -0.98 -12.93 -0.92
CA GLN A 106 -1.17 -12.69 -2.35
C GLN A 106 -0.37 -11.50 -2.84
N VAL A 107 -0.29 -10.46 -2.03
CA VAL A 107 0.51 -9.27 -2.36
C VAL A 107 1.99 -9.64 -2.44
N ILE A 108 2.46 -10.42 -1.47
CA ILE A 108 3.85 -10.87 -1.46
C ILE A 108 4.16 -11.74 -2.67
N GLU A 109 3.24 -12.63 -3.04
CA GLU A 109 3.41 -13.46 -4.23
C GLU A 109 3.50 -12.64 -5.51
N GLU A 110 2.70 -11.60 -5.61
CA GLU A 110 2.74 -10.72 -6.77
C GLU A 110 4.08 -9.97 -6.86
N LEU A 111 4.67 -9.67 -5.72
CA LEU A 111 5.98 -9.04 -5.66
C LEU A 111 7.13 -10.05 -5.78
N GLU A 112 6.82 -11.33 -5.95
CA GLU A 112 7.80 -12.42 -6.06
C GLU A 112 8.61 -12.61 -4.77
N GLY A 113 8.04 -12.20 -3.64
CA GLY A 113 8.62 -12.40 -2.32
C GLY A 113 9.11 -11.12 -1.68
N LEU A 114 9.19 -11.15 -0.36
CA LEU A 114 9.76 -10.07 0.45
C LEU A 114 10.71 -10.67 1.46
N PRO A 115 11.72 -9.90 1.92
CA PRO A 115 12.57 -10.37 3.01
C PRO A 115 11.71 -10.65 4.25
N PRO A 116 12.02 -11.73 5.00
CA PRO A 116 11.21 -12.08 6.17
C PRO A 116 11.04 -10.94 7.17
N GLN A 117 12.06 -10.12 7.37
CA GLN A 117 11.98 -9.02 8.32
C GLN A 117 11.15 -7.84 7.82
N LYS A 118 10.67 -7.89 6.57
CA LYS A 118 9.84 -6.84 5.99
C LYS A 118 8.41 -7.27 5.70
N ILE A 119 8.07 -8.51 6.01
CA ILE A 119 6.73 -9.01 5.76
C ILE A 119 5.67 -8.21 6.53
N HIS A 120 5.98 -7.79 7.75
CA HIS A 120 5.04 -7.02 8.54
C HIS A 120 4.70 -5.66 7.90
N CYS A 121 5.57 -5.13 7.06
CA CYS A 121 5.29 -3.87 6.37
C CYS A 121 4.20 -4.03 5.30
N SER A 122 4.08 -5.22 4.72
CA SER A 122 3.08 -5.47 3.68
C SER A 122 1.68 -5.69 4.24
N VAL A 123 1.56 -6.01 5.53
CA VAL A 123 0.26 -6.20 6.18
C VAL A 123 -0.54 -4.91 6.21
N LEU A 124 0.14 -3.77 6.22
CA LEU A 124 -0.53 -2.47 6.25
C LEU A 124 -1.52 -2.29 5.10
N ALA A 125 -1.17 -2.76 3.92
CA ALA A 125 -2.05 -2.62 2.76
C ALA A 125 -3.35 -3.39 2.96
N GLU A 126 -3.26 -4.62 3.44
CA GLU A 126 -4.44 -5.43 3.71
C GLU A 126 -5.34 -4.75 4.75
N ASP A 127 -4.76 -4.29 5.83
CA ASP A 127 -5.51 -3.63 6.90
C ASP A 127 -6.15 -2.33 6.43
N ALA A 128 -5.43 -1.53 5.66
CA ALA A 128 -5.96 -0.27 5.16
C ALA A 128 -7.13 -0.49 4.21
N ILE A 129 -7.05 -1.51 3.37
CA ILE A 129 -8.14 -1.86 2.45
C ILE A 129 -9.37 -2.25 3.24
N ARG A 130 -9.22 -3.07 4.28
CA ARG A 130 -10.34 -3.46 5.12
C ARG A 130 -10.98 -2.29 5.82
N LEU A 131 -10.16 -1.40 6.37
CA LEU A 131 -10.68 -0.21 7.04
C LEU A 131 -11.40 0.72 6.07
N ALA A 132 -10.88 0.88 4.87
CA ALA A 132 -11.50 1.74 3.87
C ALA A 132 -12.88 1.20 3.49
N ILE A 133 -12.97 -0.10 3.24
CA ILE A 133 -14.25 -0.71 2.90
C ILE A 133 -15.22 -0.62 4.07
N ASP A 134 -14.72 -0.85 5.28
CA ASP A 134 -15.54 -0.75 6.48
C ASP A 134 -16.12 0.67 6.65
N SER A 135 -15.31 1.69 6.42
CA SER A 135 -15.79 3.07 6.51
C SER A 135 -16.87 3.37 5.48
N TYR A 136 -16.71 2.80 4.28
CA TYR A 136 -17.70 2.95 3.24
C TYR A 136 -19.04 2.30 3.64
N LEU A 137 -18.97 1.07 4.15
CA LEU A 137 -20.16 0.32 4.54
C LEU A 137 -20.90 0.96 5.70
N LYS A 138 -20.16 1.60 6.59
CA LYS A 138 -20.75 2.29 7.75
C LYS A 138 -21.17 3.73 7.47
N GLY A 139 -20.78 4.25 6.31
CA GLY A 139 -21.07 5.63 5.98
C GLY A 139 -20.30 6.64 6.81
N GLU A 140 -19.13 6.27 7.29
CA GLU A 140 -18.32 7.09 8.19
C GLU A 140 -17.20 7.86 7.50
N VAL A 141 -17.26 8.00 6.19
CA VAL A 141 -16.20 8.68 5.46
C VAL A 141 -16.31 10.18 5.63
N PRO A 142 -15.27 10.86 6.13
CA PRO A 142 -15.31 12.30 6.29
C PRO A 142 -15.33 12.99 4.92
N SER A 143 -16.06 14.08 4.85
CA SER A 143 -16.07 14.84 3.61
C SER A 143 -14.77 15.63 3.49
N LYS A 144 -14.34 15.89 2.27
CA LYS A 144 -13.16 16.69 2.04
C LYS A 144 -13.27 18.10 2.59
N GLU A 145 -14.48 18.60 2.64
CA GLU A 145 -14.74 19.96 3.09
C GLU A 145 -14.53 20.14 4.58
N GLU A 146 -14.52 19.05 5.30
CA GLU A 146 -14.30 19.10 6.74
C GLU A 146 -12.83 19.18 7.12
N LYS A 147 -11.97 19.07 6.16
CA LYS A 147 -10.53 19.17 6.35
C LYS A 147 -10.01 20.52 5.96
#